data_7b57e395f5db74a09c675338d7856b6a
#
_entry.id   7b57e395f5db74a09c675338d7856b6a
#
_cell.length_a   1.000
_cell.length_b   1.000
_cell.length_c   1.000
_cell.angle_alpha   90.00
_cell.angle_beta   90.00
_cell.angle_gamma   90.00
#
_symmetry.space_group_name_H-M   'P 1'
#
loop_
_entity.id
_entity.type
_entity.pdbx_description
1 polymer ?
#
loop_
_entity_poly.entity_id
_entity_poly.type
_entity_poly.pdbx_seq_one_letter_code
_entity_poly.pdbx_strand_id
1 'polypeptide(L)'
;MARKKAEEKEKDDKGLTEKEKMLDLALKQIQKDYGEGAVMKLGENQKMNIRAISTGSLNLDIALGIGGVPRGRIVEIYGAESSGKTTLALHIIAEAQKAGGVVAFIDAEHALDPVYAKALGVNIDELLISQPDTGEQALEISDMLVRSGALDVIVVDSVAALVPKAEIEGEMGDQQMGLQARLMSKALRKLTGNIAKSDTVMIFINQIREKIGGFSFVPGVQTTTSGGRALKFFSTVRMEVKRVGSVKQGDDVVGSEVVVKVTKNKVAPPFKEARFNIMYGTGISKIGEILDAAIHLGIASKAGAWFSYGDERLGQGRVNVERMLKENTELYGRLEKDVLEAIRPKQENEEQVNDVENSENNEAENNENQ
;
A
#
# COMPACT_ATOMS: atom_id res chain seq x y z
N MET A 1 -48.84 12.70 11.61
CA MET A 1 -47.56 12.19 11.11
C MET A 1 -47.63 10.76 10.57
N ALA A 2 -48.29 9.81 11.20
CA ALA A 2 -48.37 8.42 10.75
C ALA A 2 -49.15 8.22 9.41
N ARG A 3 -50.18 9.03 9.14
CA ARG A 3 -50.95 8.95 7.89
C ARG A 3 -50.20 9.46 6.65
N LYS A 4 -49.36 10.50 6.77
CA LYS A 4 -48.49 10.98 5.70
C LYS A 4 -47.40 9.99 5.29
N LYS A 5 -46.82 9.27 6.26
CA LYS A 5 -45.83 8.21 6.00
C LYS A 5 -46.43 6.96 5.34
N ALA A 6 -47.72 6.70 5.54
CA ALA A 6 -48.44 5.60 4.89
C ALA A 6 -48.75 5.94 3.43
N GLU A 7 -49.16 7.19 3.14
CA GLU A 7 -49.47 7.66 1.80
C GLU A 7 -48.23 7.83 0.89
N GLU A 8 -47.07 8.20 1.46
CA GLU A 8 -45.79 8.17 0.74
C GLU A 8 -45.33 6.75 0.40
N LYS A 9 -45.51 5.78 1.31
CA LYS A 9 -45.21 4.38 1.03
C LYS A 9 -46.11 3.75 -0.03
N GLU A 10 -47.38 4.16 -0.13
CA GLU A 10 -48.31 3.66 -1.17
C GLU A 10 -48.02 4.28 -2.54
N LYS A 11 -47.42 5.46 -2.64
CA LYS A 11 -47.03 6.08 -3.92
C LYS A 11 -45.80 5.43 -4.54
N ASP A 12 -44.81 5.02 -3.71
CA ASP A 12 -43.61 4.32 -4.19
C ASP A 12 -43.88 2.90 -4.70
N ASP A 13 -44.96 2.26 -4.27
CA ASP A 13 -45.28 0.86 -4.63
C ASP A 13 -46.03 0.71 -5.94
N LYS A 14 -46.57 1.79 -6.54
CA LYS A 14 -47.38 1.75 -7.77
C LYS A 14 -46.60 1.74 -9.08
N GLY A 15 -45.24 1.89 -9.03
CA GLY A 15 -44.38 1.92 -10.22
C GLY A 15 -43.42 0.73 -10.38
N LEU A 16 -43.28 -0.11 -9.37
CA LEU A 16 -42.30 -1.21 -9.36
C LEU A 16 -42.87 -2.45 -10.10
N THR A 17 -42.06 -3.05 -10.94
CA THR A 17 -42.36 -4.34 -11.57
C THR A 17 -42.42 -5.46 -10.52
N GLU A 18 -43.07 -6.59 -10.80
CA GLU A 18 -43.10 -7.74 -9.88
C GLU A 18 -41.69 -8.22 -9.48
N LYS A 19 -40.70 -8.13 -10.37
CA LYS A 19 -39.32 -8.47 -10.10
C LYS A 19 -38.65 -7.51 -9.07
N GLU A 20 -38.94 -6.23 -9.18
CA GLU A 20 -38.42 -5.21 -8.23
C GLU A 20 -39.02 -5.39 -6.84
N LYS A 21 -40.32 -5.71 -6.75
CA LYS A 21 -40.96 -6.04 -5.46
C LYS A 21 -40.37 -7.28 -4.81
N MET A 22 -40.14 -8.34 -5.59
CA MET A 22 -39.49 -9.56 -5.09
C MET A 22 -38.07 -9.28 -4.62
N LEU A 23 -37.30 -8.46 -5.36
CA LEU A 23 -35.92 -8.07 -4.98
C LEU A 23 -35.93 -7.24 -3.68
N ASP A 24 -36.83 -6.26 -3.54
CA ASP A 24 -36.96 -5.43 -2.35
C ASP A 24 -37.27 -6.26 -1.09
N LEU A 25 -38.20 -7.23 -1.24
CA LEU A 25 -38.50 -8.19 -0.16
C LEU A 25 -37.30 -9.02 0.22
N ALA A 26 -36.53 -9.52 -0.76
CA ALA A 26 -35.32 -10.29 -0.50
C ALA A 26 -34.24 -9.44 0.19
N LEU A 27 -34.03 -8.19 -0.25
CA LEU A 27 -33.09 -7.25 0.36
C LEU A 27 -33.48 -6.92 1.80
N LYS A 28 -34.77 -6.66 2.07
CA LYS A 28 -35.28 -6.43 3.45
C LYS A 28 -35.05 -7.65 4.34
N GLN A 29 -35.29 -8.86 3.81
CA GLN A 29 -35.04 -10.09 4.56
C GLN A 29 -33.55 -10.27 4.87
N ILE A 30 -32.65 -10.03 3.88
CA ILE A 30 -31.21 -10.10 4.07
C ILE A 30 -30.73 -9.07 5.13
N GLN A 31 -31.22 -7.84 5.05
CA GLN A 31 -30.89 -6.80 6.03
C GLN A 31 -31.35 -7.18 7.46
N LYS A 32 -32.52 -7.82 7.58
CA LYS A 32 -33.02 -8.29 8.86
C LYS A 32 -32.19 -9.42 9.44
N ASP A 33 -31.75 -10.36 8.60
CA ASP A 33 -31.05 -11.57 9.04
C ASP A 33 -29.53 -11.34 9.24
N TYR A 34 -28.92 -10.44 8.44
CA TYR A 34 -27.49 -10.23 8.39
C TYR A 34 -27.03 -8.79 8.74
N GLY A 35 -27.97 -7.87 8.99
CA GLY A 35 -27.70 -6.48 9.35
C GLY A 35 -27.70 -5.52 8.14
N GLU A 36 -27.79 -4.22 8.46
CA GLU A 36 -27.70 -3.16 7.45
C GLU A 36 -26.34 -3.18 6.77
N GLY A 37 -26.34 -3.06 5.43
CA GLY A 37 -25.11 -3.10 4.63
C GLY A 37 -24.67 -4.49 4.18
N ALA A 38 -25.40 -5.58 4.54
CA ALA A 38 -25.11 -6.93 4.05
C ALA A 38 -25.20 -7.05 2.52
N VAL A 39 -26.09 -6.27 1.90
CA VAL A 39 -26.20 -6.09 0.44
C VAL A 39 -26.42 -4.61 0.14
N MET A 40 -25.63 -4.06 -0.78
CA MET A 40 -25.74 -2.67 -1.22
C MET A 40 -25.54 -2.55 -2.73
N LYS A 41 -26.12 -1.55 -3.36
CA LYS A 41 -25.83 -1.25 -4.75
C LYS A 41 -24.49 -0.54 -4.86
N LEU A 42 -23.61 -1.00 -5.74
CA LEU A 42 -22.26 -0.46 -5.89
C LEU A 42 -22.26 1.05 -6.27
N GLY A 43 -23.27 1.51 -7.01
CA GLY A 43 -23.41 2.91 -7.41
C GLY A 43 -23.89 3.85 -6.30
N GLU A 44 -24.51 3.34 -5.24
CA GLU A 44 -24.92 4.15 -4.08
C GLU A 44 -23.74 4.46 -3.14
N ASN A 45 -22.68 3.65 -3.16
CA ASN A 45 -21.40 3.94 -2.56
C ASN A 45 -20.49 4.61 -3.59
N GLN A 46 -20.72 5.89 -3.83
CA GLN A 46 -19.84 6.71 -4.65
C GLN A 46 -18.40 6.55 -4.16
N LYS A 47 -17.53 6.03 -5.05
CA LYS A 47 -16.08 5.88 -4.88
C LYS A 47 -15.73 5.40 -3.46
N MET A 48 -15.64 4.09 -3.28
CA MET A 48 -14.85 3.55 -2.15
C MET A 48 -13.47 4.20 -2.26
N ASN A 49 -13.32 5.36 -1.62
CA ASN A 49 -12.05 6.07 -1.54
C ASN A 49 -11.17 5.23 -0.61
N ILE A 50 -10.46 4.25 -1.20
CA ILE A 50 -9.60 3.35 -0.44
C ILE A 50 -8.49 4.21 0.12
N ARG A 51 -8.52 4.42 1.44
CA ARG A 51 -7.47 5.14 2.15
C ARG A 51 -6.17 4.37 2.01
N ALA A 52 -5.07 5.08 1.86
CA ALA A 52 -3.75 4.52 1.71
C ALA A 52 -2.79 5.07 2.77
N ILE A 53 -1.70 4.34 3.01
CA ILE A 53 -0.55 4.77 3.79
C ILE A 53 0.61 4.92 2.81
N SER A 54 1.27 6.09 2.79
CA SER A 54 2.44 6.34 1.93
C SER A 54 3.53 5.29 2.15
N THR A 55 4.21 4.93 1.09
CA THR A 55 5.38 4.03 1.16
C THR A 55 6.67 4.74 1.56
N GLY A 56 6.63 6.08 1.62
CA GLY A 56 7.81 6.89 1.80
C GLY A 56 8.60 7.13 0.51
N SER A 57 8.17 6.56 -0.62
CA SER A 57 8.66 6.80 -1.97
C SER A 57 7.55 7.40 -2.82
N LEU A 58 7.75 8.63 -3.32
CA LEU A 58 6.79 9.31 -4.18
C LEU A 58 6.51 8.50 -5.46
N ASN A 59 7.57 7.99 -6.08
CA ASN A 59 7.44 7.21 -7.31
C ASN A 59 6.62 5.93 -7.10
N LEU A 60 6.79 5.27 -5.94
CA LEU A 60 6.04 4.06 -5.63
C LEU A 60 4.59 4.37 -5.29
N ASP A 61 4.32 5.46 -4.57
CA ASP A 61 2.97 5.91 -4.26
C ASP A 61 2.17 6.23 -5.54
N ILE A 62 2.81 6.87 -6.53
CA ILE A 62 2.24 7.10 -7.88
C ILE A 62 2.02 5.76 -8.62
N ALA A 63 2.99 4.84 -8.55
CA ALA A 63 2.87 3.55 -9.21
C ALA A 63 1.74 2.69 -8.63
N LEU A 64 1.47 2.80 -7.33
CA LEU A 64 0.35 2.15 -6.64
C LEU A 64 -1.02 2.76 -7.01
N GLY A 65 -1.06 4.02 -7.47
CA GLY A 65 -2.23 4.68 -8.05
C GLY A 65 -3.25 5.20 -7.05
N ILE A 66 -3.04 4.98 -5.75
CA ILE A 66 -3.90 5.46 -4.65
C ILE A 66 -3.09 6.23 -3.58
N GLY A 67 -1.83 6.58 -3.88
CA GLY A 67 -0.96 7.32 -2.97
C GLY A 67 -0.31 6.49 -1.87
N GLY A 68 -0.22 5.16 -2.03
CA GLY A 68 0.44 4.27 -1.07
C GLY A 68 -0.14 2.87 -1.00
N VAL A 69 0.10 2.17 0.11
CA VAL A 69 -0.44 0.83 0.37
C VAL A 69 -1.88 0.91 0.88
N PRO A 70 -2.81 0.09 0.36
CA PRO A 70 -4.24 0.18 0.68
C PRO A 70 -4.54 -0.27 2.11
N ARG A 71 -5.30 0.53 2.87
CA ARG A 71 -5.83 0.16 4.18
C ARG A 71 -6.85 -0.98 4.07
N GLY A 72 -6.95 -1.78 5.13
CA GLY A 72 -7.85 -2.93 5.17
C GLY A 72 -7.50 -4.03 4.19
N ARG A 73 -6.23 -4.15 3.78
CA ARG A 73 -5.78 -5.09 2.75
C ARG A 73 -4.46 -5.78 3.10
N ILE A 74 -4.27 -6.93 2.46
CA ILE A 74 -3.02 -7.69 2.51
C ILE A 74 -2.11 -7.23 1.37
N VAL A 75 -0.87 -6.90 1.71
CA VAL A 75 0.20 -6.50 0.79
C VAL A 75 1.34 -7.52 0.90
N GLU A 76 1.90 -7.95 -0.22
CA GLU A 76 3.10 -8.78 -0.26
C GLU A 76 4.25 -7.98 -0.89
N ILE A 77 5.36 -7.85 -0.14
CA ILE A 77 6.64 -7.29 -0.61
C ILE A 77 7.61 -8.45 -0.76
N TYR A 78 8.07 -8.74 -1.98
CA TYR A 78 8.92 -9.89 -2.21
C TYR A 78 10.09 -9.55 -3.14
N GLY A 79 11.16 -10.32 -3.06
CA GLY A 79 12.36 -10.11 -3.86
C GLY A 79 13.54 -10.92 -3.34
N ALA A 80 14.68 -10.80 -4.03
CA ALA A 80 15.93 -11.42 -3.62
C ALA A 80 16.39 -10.91 -2.25
N GLU A 81 17.30 -11.62 -1.63
CA GLU A 81 17.99 -11.15 -0.43
C GLU A 81 18.69 -9.81 -0.68
N SER A 82 18.75 -8.96 0.35
CA SER A 82 19.37 -7.63 0.29
C SER A 82 18.83 -6.70 -0.81
N SER A 83 17.62 -6.93 -1.30
CA SER A 83 16.98 -6.08 -2.31
C SER A 83 16.31 -4.82 -1.74
N GLY A 84 16.20 -4.68 -0.39
CA GLY A 84 15.59 -3.53 0.27
C GLY A 84 14.13 -3.74 0.72
N LYS A 85 13.66 -4.99 0.84
CA LYS A 85 12.28 -5.31 1.26
C LYS A 85 11.95 -4.80 2.66
N THR A 86 12.79 -5.15 3.65
CA THR A 86 12.65 -4.70 5.04
C THR A 86 12.77 -3.18 5.15
N THR A 87 13.70 -2.58 4.41
CA THR A 87 13.85 -1.11 4.33
C THR A 87 12.56 -0.46 3.87
N LEU A 88 11.94 -0.96 2.79
CA LEU A 88 10.66 -0.44 2.28
C LEU A 88 9.54 -0.60 3.32
N ALA A 89 9.45 -1.74 3.99
CA ALA A 89 8.45 -1.98 5.03
C ALA A 89 8.64 -1.03 6.24
N LEU A 90 9.88 -0.78 6.65
CA LEU A 90 10.19 0.17 7.74
C LEU A 90 9.85 1.61 7.35
N HIS A 91 10.03 2.01 6.09
CA HIS A 91 9.54 3.31 5.61
C HIS A 91 8.02 3.42 5.69
N ILE A 92 7.27 2.38 5.31
CA ILE A 92 5.80 2.36 5.44
C ILE A 92 5.40 2.50 6.93
N ILE A 93 6.09 1.81 7.84
CA ILE A 93 5.90 1.96 9.28
C ILE A 93 6.13 3.40 9.72
N ALA A 94 7.26 4.00 9.31
CA ALA A 94 7.60 5.38 9.67
C ALA A 94 6.56 6.38 9.16
N GLU A 95 6.04 6.21 7.93
CA GLU A 95 4.98 7.06 7.39
C GLU A 95 3.64 6.85 8.13
N ALA A 96 3.32 5.61 8.53
CA ALA A 96 2.13 5.34 9.34
C ALA A 96 2.22 6.03 10.72
N GLN A 97 3.36 5.94 11.40
CA GLN A 97 3.58 6.61 12.69
C GLN A 97 3.54 8.14 12.58
N LYS A 98 4.11 8.72 11.52
CA LYS A 98 4.03 10.18 11.25
C LYS A 98 2.58 10.65 11.09
N ALA A 99 1.70 9.79 10.58
CA ALA A 99 0.27 10.06 10.49
C ALA A 99 -0.48 9.77 11.80
N GLY A 100 0.21 9.47 12.91
CA GLY A 100 -0.36 9.14 14.22
C GLY A 100 -0.86 7.71 14.34
N GLY A 101 -0.47 6.82 13.41
CA GLY A 101 -0.90 5.41 13.41
C GLY A 101 -0.11 4.53 14.35
N VAL A 102 -0.78 3.48 14.86
CA VAL A 102 -0.19 2.44 15.70
C VAL A 102 0.30 1.27 14.82
N VAL A 103 1.52 0.82 15.07
CA VAL A 103 2.20 -0.15 14.19
C VAL A 103 2.80 -1.31 14.95
N ALA A 104 2.83 -2.49 14.32
CA ALA A 104 3.47 -3.67 14.88
C ALA A 104 4.39 -4.34 13.85
N PHE A 105 5.48 -4.91 14.36
CA PHE A 105 6.45 -5.68 13.59
C PHE A 105 6.60 -7.09 14.19
N ILE A 106 6.28 -8.09 13.40
CA ILE A 106 6.44 -9.51 13.75
C ILE A 106 7.75 -9.98 13.13
N ASP A 107 8.79 -9.98 13.95
CA ASP A 107 10.17 -10.31 13.56
C ASP A 107 10.41 -11.82 13.71
N ALA A 108 10.01 -12.59 12.69
CA ALA A 108 10.22 -14.03 12.66
C ALA A 108 11.65 -14.41 12.25
N GLU A 109 12.43 -13.48 11.68
CA GLU A 109 13.86 -13.69 11.37
C GLU A 109 14.79 -13.33 12.53
N HIS A 110 14.29 -12.65 13.59
CA HIS A 110 15.05 -12.13 14.71
C HIS A 110 16.20 -11.20 14.27
N ALA A 111 15.96 -10.40 13.23
CA ALA A 111 17.00 -9.65 12.53
C ALA A 111 16.74 -8.13 12.48
N LEU A 112 15.71 -7.63 13.17
CA LEU A 112 15.41 -6.20 13.18
C LEU A 112 16.50 -5.43 13.95
N ASP A 113 17.17 -4.53 13.25
CA ASP A 113 18.11 -3.58 13.84
C ASP A 113 17.38 -2.29 14.26
N PRO A 114 17.26 -2.00 15.59
CA PRO A 114 16.57 -0.81 16.06
C PRO A 114 17.32 0.49 15.72
N VAL A 115 18.64 0.45 15.56
CA VAL A 115 19.43 1.62 15.16
C VAL A 115 19.13 1.99 13.72
N TYR A 116 19.06 0.98 12.85
CA TYR A 116 18.68 1.18 11.46
C TYR A 116 17.22 1.64 11.33
N ALA A 117 16.27 1.01 12.03
CA ALA A 117 14.87 1.40 12.03
C ALA A 117 14.71 2.88 12.45
N LYS A 118 15.38 3.32 13.52
CA LYS A 118 15.39 4.72 13.95
C LYS A 118 15.96 5.66 12.89
N ALA A 119 17.03 5.26 12.20
CA ALA A 119 17.64 6.05 11.13
C ALA A 119 16.70 6.24 9.92
N LEU A 120 15.78 5.29 9.68
CA LEU A 120 14.72 5.39 8.68
C LEU A 120 13.51 6.23 9.13
N GLY A 121 13.51 6.72 10.37
CA GLY A 121 12.47 7.56 10.92
C GLY A 121 11.38 6.82 11.69
N VAL A 122 11.60 5.54 12.01
CA VAL A 122 10.69 4.77 12.87
C VAL A 122 10.83 5.24 14.32
N ASN A 123 9.74 5.56 14.96
CA ASN A 123 9.69 5.75 16.41
C ASN A 123 9.73 4.37 17.10
N ILE A 124 10.92 3.97 17.53
CA ILE A 124 11.16 2.65 18.13
C ILE A 124 10.51 2.49 19.51
N ASP A 125 10.27 3.60 20.21
CA ASP A 125 9.65 3.59 21.55
C ASP A 125 8.14 3.26 21.48
N GLU A 126 7.51 3.50 20.33
CA GLU A 126 6.09 3.21 20.08
C GLU A 126 5.88 2.02 19.12
N LEU A 127 6.95 1.40 18.62
CA LEU A 127 6.86 0.23 17.77
C LEU A 127 6.58 -1.02 18.61
N LEU A 128 5.42 -1.65 18.39
CA LEU A 128 5.14 -2.96 18.96
C LEU A 128 5.95 -4.02 18.22
N ILE A 129 6.79 -4.77 18.94
CA ILE A 129 7.59 -5.85 18.35
C ILE A 129 7.18 -7.19 18.97
N SER A 130 7.12 -8.23 18.14
CA SER A 130 6.95 -9.63 18.57
C SER A 130 7.95 -10.51 17.85
N GLN A 131 8.59 -11.42 18.58
CA GLN A 131 9.55 -12.38 18.07
C GLN A 131 9.06 -13.80 18.37
N PRO A 132 8.16 -14.35 17.54
CA PRO A 132 7.53 -15.63 17.77
C PRO A 132 8.45 -16.80 17.43
N ASP A 133 8.34 -17.90 18.21
CA ASP A 133 9.14 -19.13 17.98
C ASP A 133 8.57 -19.99 16.83
N THR A 134 7.26 -19.86 16.52
CA THR A 134 6.58 -20.69 15.51
C THR A 134 5.74 -19.84 14.56
N GLY A 135 5.50 -20.34 13.36
CA GLY A 135 4.63 -19.70 12.38
C GLY A 135 3.19 -19.58 12.86
N GLU A 136 2.68 -20.58 13.62
CA GLU A 136 1.36 -20.53 14.26
C GLU A 136 1.26 -19.36 15.23
N GLN A 137 2.25 -19.20 16.13
CA GLN A 137 2.29 -18.12 17.10
C GLN A 137 2.33 -16.74 16.41
N ALA A 138 3.16 -16.57 15.39
CA ALA A 138 3.25 -15.34 14.60
C ALA A 138 1.90 -14.93 14.02
N LEU A 139 1.19 -15.89 13.41
CA LEU A 139 -0.08 -15.65 12.73
C LEU A 139 -1.24 -15.48 13.71
N GLU A 140 -1.20 -16.13 14.88
CA GLU A 140 -2.20 -15.96 15.94
C GLU A 140 -2.05 -14.60 16.62
N ILE A 141 -0.82 -14.16 16.92
CA ILE A 141 -0.55 -12.80 17.43
C ILE A 141 -1.05 -11.77 16.42
N SER A 142 -0.73 -11.95 15.13
CA SER A 142 -1.20 -11.08 14.06
C SER A 142 -2.74 -11.01 14.01
N ASP A 143 -3.44 -12.15 14.15
CA ASP A 143 -4.91 -12.18 14.16
C ASP A 143 -5.50 -11.46 15.39
N MET A 144 -4.89 -11.60 16.54
CA MET A 144 -5.33 -10.88 17.75
C MET A 144 -5.14 -9.38 17.61
N LEU A 145 -4.00 -8.94 17.08
CA LEU A 145 -3.71 -7.54 16.82
C LEU A 145 -4.68 -6.93 15.78
N VAL A 146 -4.94 -7.62 14.67
CA VAL A 146 -5.91 -7.19 13.66
C VAL A 146 -7.32 -7.06 14.26
N ARG A 147 -7.75 -8.03 15.07
CA ARG A 147 -9.09 -8.02 15.70
C ARG A 147 -9.26 -6.93 16.76
N SER A 148 -8.18 -6.40 17.32
CA SER A 148 -8.28 -5.26 18.24
C SER A 148 -8.80 -4.01 17.55
N GLY A 149 -8.61 -3.89 16.22
CA GLY A 149 -8.98 -2.70 15.45
C GLY A 149 -8.13 -1.46 15.73
N ALA A 150 -7.07 -1.61 16.54
CA ALA A 150 -6.24 -0.49 16.99
C ALA A 150 -4.98 -0.28 16.11
N LEU A 151 -4.65 -1.22 15.23
CA LEU A 151 -3.41 -1.19 14.44
C LEU A 151 -3.67 -0.65 13.03
N ASP A 152 -2.82 0.27 12.60
CA ASP A 152 -2.80 0.79 11.24
C ASP A 152 -1.97 -0.09 10.30
N VAL A 153 -0.80 -0.57 10.77
CA VAL A 153 0.09 -1.44 10.00
C VAL A 153 0.60 -2.58 10.86
N ILE A 154 0.61 -3.78 10.29
CA ILE A 154 1.30 -4.95 10.84
C ILE A 154 2.23 -5.49 9.75
N VAL A 155 3.52 -5.63 10.06
CA VAL A 155 4.52 -6.24 9.18
C VAL A 155 4.91 -7.60 9.73
N VAL A 156 5.00 -8.61 8.85
CA VAL A 156 5.58 -9.94 9.15
C VAL A 156 6.84 -10.10 8.33
N ASP A 157 7.99 -10.17 8.97
CA ASP A 157 9.30 -10.37 8.33
C ASP A 157 9.97 -11.64 8.88
N SER A 158 10.05 -12.72 8.12
CA SER A 158 9.46 -12.91 6.81
C SER A 158 8.63 -14.20 6.77
N VAL A 159 7.80 -14.34 5.72
CA VAL A 159 7.05 -15.61 5.49
C VAL A 159 7.98 -16.82 5.41
N ALA A 160 9.19 -16.65 4.90
CA ALA A 160 10.18 -17.73 4.81
C ALA A 160 10.59 -18.30 6.18
N ALA A 161 10.55 -17.46 7.21
CA ALA A 161 10.91 -17.82 8.58
C ALA A 161 9.71 -18.34 9.42
N LEU A 162 8.49 -18.34 8.88
CA LEU A 162 7.32 -18.91 9.54
C LEU A 162 7.37 -20.44 9.52
N VAL A 163 8.15 -21.02 10.41
CA VAL A 163 8.27 -22.46 10.53
C VAL A 163 7.09 -23.03 11.29
N PRO A 164 6.34 -24.02 10.75
CA PRO A 164 5.28 -24.71 11.45
C PRO A 164 5.78 -25.40 12.73
N LYS A 165 4.98 -25.34 13.82
CA LYS A 165 5.32 -25.98 15.09
C LYS A 165 5.67 -27.46 14.92
N ALA A 166 4.90 -28.19 14.11
CA ALA A 166 5.13 -29.61 13.82
C ALA A 166 6.49 -29.87 13.11
N GLU A 167 7.02 -28.88 12.38
CA GLU A 167 8.33 -28.96 11.75
C GLU A 167 9.46 -28.75 12.78
N ILE A 168 9.24 -27.90 13.77
CA ILE A 168 10.20 -27.64 14.85
C ILE A 168 10.27 -28.84 15.83
N GLU A 169 9.11 -29.47 16.13
CA GLU A 169 9.01 -30.61 17.03
C GLU A 169 9.35 -31.96 16.37
N GLY A 170 9.45 -32.01 15.04
CA GLY A 170 9.81 -33.19 14.27
C GLY A 170 11.30 -33.52 14.30
N GLU A 171 11.67 -34.70 13.82
CA GLU A 171 13.07 -35.07 13.68
C GLU A 171 13.69 -34.44 12.42
N MET A 172 15.02 -34.21 12.43
CA MET A 172 15.76 -33.58 11.32
C MET A 172 15.63 -34.28 9.96
N GLY A 173 15.18 -35.54 9.96
CA GLY A 173 14.99 -36.34 8.74
C GLY A 173 13.56 -36.39 8.21
N ASP A 174 12.61 -35.77 8.91
CA ASP A 174 11.21 -35.86 8.56
C ASP A 174 10.87 -35.07 7.30
N GLN A 175 10.14 -35.70 6.37
CA GLN A 175 9.64 -35.03 5.18
C GLN A 175 8.36 -34.27 5.49
N GLN A 176 8.47 -32.99 5.80
CA GLN A 176 7.36 -32.12 6.21
C GLN A 176 6.83 -31.25 5.04
N MET A 177 6.68 -31.87 3.86
CA MET A 177 6.31 -31.11 2.65
C MET A 177 4.95 -30.41 2.75
N GLY A 178 4.94 -29.12 2.52
CA GLY A 178 3.73 -28.30 2.37
C GLY A 178 3.04 -27.87 3.66
N LEU A 179 3.60 -28.12 4.85
CA LEU A 179 3.03 -27.65 6.12
C LEU A 179 2.93 -26.14 6.17
N GLN A 180 4.00 -25.42 5.82
CA GLN A 180 4.00 -23.96 5.77
C GLN A 180 2.92 -23.41 4.79
N ALA A 181 2.75 -24.05 3.63
CA ALA A 181 1.72 -23.62 2.67
C ALA A 181 0.29 -23.84 3.20
N ARG A 182 0.06 -24.93 3.96
CA ARG A 182 -1.22 -25.19 4.62
C ARG A 182 -1.48 -24.20 5.74
N LEU A 183 -0.48 -23.91 6.58
CA LEU A 183 -0.53 -22.91 7.64
C LEU A 183 -0.90 -21.54 7.07
N MET A 184 -0.17 -21.05 6.09
CA MET A 184 -0.44 -19.79 5.41
C MET A 184 -1.84 -19.74 4.79
N SER A 185 -2.27 -20.81 4.12
CA SER A 185 -3.59 -20.88 3.51
C SER A 185 -4.73 -20.81 4.54
N LYS A 186 -4.57 -21.46 5.71
CA LYS A 186 -5.53 -21.42 6.81
C LYS A 186 -5.58 -20.04 7.46
N ALA A 187 -4.41 -19.46 7.76
CA ALA A 187 -4.30 -18.16 8.40
C ALA A 187 -4.86 -17.03 7.52
N LEU A 188 -4.49 -16.98 6.24
CA LEU A 188 -4.93 -15.93 5.33
C LEU A 188 -6.44 -15.93 5.10
N ARG A 189 -7.09 -17.11 5.08
CA ARG A 189 -8.57 -17.20 5.04
C ARG A 189 -9.22 -16.54 6.24
N LYS A 190 -8.63 -16.71 7.43
CA LYS A 190 -9.14 -16.11 8.67
C LYS A 190 -8.84 -14.61 8.73
N LEU A 191 -7.60 -14.23 8.44
CA LEU A 191 -7.13 -12.85 8.52
C LEU A 191 -7.82 -11.92 7.53
N THR A 192 -8.09 -12.35 6.29
CA THR A 192 -8.62 -11.48 5.24
C THR A 192 -9.91 -10.77 5.65
N GLY A 193 -10.86 -11.49 6.28
CA GLY A 193 -12.12 -10.91 6.74
C GLY A 193 -11.94 -9.92 7.88
N ASN A 194 -11.03 -10.20 8.81
CA ASN A 194 -10.73 -9.34 9.96
C ASN A 194 -9.98 -8.07 9.52
N ILE A 195 -9.00 -8.20 8.62
CA ILE A 195 -8.23 -7.09 8.06
C ILE A 195 -9.14 -6.10 7.34
N ALA A 196 -10.09 -6.59 6.54
CA ALA A 196 -11.02 -5.72 5.82
C ALA A 196 -11.94 -4.91 6.75
N LYS A 197 -12.22 -5.41 7.96
CA LYS A 197 -13.06 -4.76 8.98
C LYS A 197 -12.27 -3.80 9.87
N SER A 198 -11.01 -4.13 10.17
CA SER A 198 -10.15 -3.34 11.07
C SER A 198 -9.45 -2.17 10.39
N ASP A 199 -9.50 -2.09 9.04
CA ASP A 199 -8.78 -1.08 8.24
C ASP A 199 -7.24 -1.16 8.36
N THR A 200 -6.72 -2.23 8.92
CA THR A 200 -5.30 -2.49 9.10
C THR A 200 -4.63 -2.86 7.78
N VAL A 201 -3.47 -2.30 7.49
CA VAL A 201 -2.59 -2.80 6.39
C VAL A 201 -1.77 -3.96 6.93
N MET A 202 -1.92 -5.14 6.33
CA MET A 202 -1.13 -6.32 6.67
C MET A 202 -0.07 -6.57 5.61
N ILE A 203 1.20 -6.37 5.96
CA ILE A 203 2.35 -6.53 5.05
C ILE A 203 3.05 -7.85 5.36
N PHE A 204 3.20 -8.68 4.34
CA PHE A 204 4.05 -9.88 4.39
C PHE A 204 5.30 -9.66 3.55
N ILE A 205 6.47 -9.72 4.17
CA ILE A 205 7.75 -9.76 3.47
C ILE A 205 8.02 -11.20 3.07
N ASN A 206 8.46 -11.42 1.82
CA ASN A 206 8.68 -12.76 1.30
C ASN A 206 9.98 -12.85 0.47
N GLN A 207 10.54 -14.03 0.43
CA GLN A 207 11.75 -14.33 -0.33
C GLN A 207 11.41 -15.06 -1.62
N ILE A 208 12.19 -14.78 -2.67
CA ILE A 208 12.14 -15.54 -3.93
C ILE A 208 12.99 -16.79 -3.78
N ARG A 209 12.43 -17.90 -4.21
CA ARG A 209 13.13 -19.18 -4.33
C ARG A 209 13.08 -19.68 -5.75
N GLU A 210 14.19 -20.22 -6.22
CA GLU A 210 14.25 -20.86 -7.53
C GLU A 210 13.54 -22.21 -7.48
N LYS A 211 12.76 -22.51 -8.51
CA LYS A 211 12.17 -23.83 -8.67
C LYS A 211 13.21 -24.77 -9.25
N ILE A 212 13.60 -25.79 -8.48
CA ILE A 212 14.46 -26.88 -8.94
C ILE A 212 13.57 -27.89 -9.68
N GLY A 213 13.88 -28.23 -10.95
CA GLY A 213 13.35 -29.40 -11.65
C GLY A 213 12.03 -29.23 -12.42
N GLY A 214 11.74 -28.06 -12.98
CA GLY A 214 10.66 -27.92 -13.96
C GLY A 214 11.18 -27.90 -15.39
N PHE A 215 10.76 -28.84 -16.25
CA PHE A 215 10.90 -28.67 -17.70
C PHE A 215 10.06 -27.48 -18.12
N SER A 216 10.70 -26.34 -18.35
CA SER A 216 10.05 -25.15 -18.88
C SER A 216 10.42 -24.98 -20.35
N PHE A 217 9.42 -24.93 -21.21
CA PHE A 217 9.59 -24.55 -22.62
C PHE A 217 9.89 -23.05 -22.80
N VAL A 218 9.91 -22.27 -21.69
CA VAL A 218 10.22 -20.84 -21.70
C VAL A 218 11.60 -20.65 -21.09
N PRO A 219 12.56 -20.03 -21.82
CA PRO A 219 13.86 -19.67 -21.27
C PRO A 219 13.69 -18.67 -20.13
N GLY A 220 14.11 -19.05 -18.93
CA GLY A 220 14.08 -18.19 -17.73
C GLY A 220 13.96 -19.04 -16.46
N VAL A 221 14.63 -18.58 -15.39
CA VAL A 221 14.54 -19.21 -14.08
C VAL A 221 13.13 -19.02 -13.53
N GLN A 222 12.38 -20.11 -13.36
CA GLN A 222 11.07 -20.03 -12.71
C GLN A 222 11.25 -19.80 -11.21
N THR A 223 10.89 -18.61 -10.76
CA THR A 223 10.91 -18.27 -9.34
C THR A 223 9.55 -18.47 -8.70
N THR A 224 9.55 -18.82 -7.41
CA THR A 224 8.36 -18.87 -6.57
C THR A 224 8.66 -18.21 -5.22
N THR A 225 7.63 -17.77 -4.51
CA THR A 225 7.76 -17.24 -3.16
C THR A 225 7.50 -18.34 -2.12
N SER A 226 8.08 -18.20 -0.91
CA SER A 226 7.85 -19.12 0.22
C SER A 226 6.38 -19.09 0.69
N GLY A 227 5.94 -20.12 1.43
CA GLY A 227 4.55 -20.18 1.95
C GLY A 227 3.49 -20.59 0.92
N GLY A 228 3.91 -21.09 -0.26
CA GLY A 228 3.01 -21.60 -1.30
C GLY A 228 2.29 -20.50 -2.10
N ARG A 229 1.09 -20.83 -2.62
CA ARG A 229 0.35 -19.93 -3.52
C ARG A 229 -0.65 -19.01 -2.78
N ALA A 230 -0.86 -19.20 -1.49
CA ALA A 230 -1.95 -18.52 -0.77
C ALA A 230 -1.80 -16.99 -0.81
N LEU A 231 -0.63 -16.44 -0.47
CA LEU A 231 -0.39 -14.99 -0.54
C LEU A 231 -0.63 -14.42 -1.94
N LYS A 232 -0.24 -15.12 -2.98
CA LYS A 232 -0.48 -14.71 -4.37
C LYS A 232 -1.96 -14.49 -4.67
N PHE A 233 -2.86 -15.25 -4.03
CA PHE A 233 -4.30 -15.09 -4.21
C PHE A 233 -4.90 -14.07 -3.26
N PHE A 234 -4.54 -14.10 -1.97
CA PHE A 234 -5.14 -13.27 -0.92
C PHE A 234 -4.64 -11.82 -0.93
N SER A 235 -3.38 -11.56 -1.33
CA SER A 235 -2.87 -10.19 -1.41
C SER A 235 -3.65 -9.35 -2.42
N THR A 236 -3.92 -8.10 -2.04
CA THR A 236 -4.51 -7.07 -2.91
C THR A 236 -3.43 -6.43 -3.78
N VAL A 237 -2.26 -6.16 -3.18
CA VAL A 237 -1.08 -5.61 -3.85
C VAL A 237 0.09 -6.56 -3.67
N ARG A 238 0.89 -6.73 -4.73
CA ARG A 238 2.17 -7.45 -4.69
C ARG A 238 3.24 -6.61 -5.35
N MET A 239 4.34 -6.42 -4.65
CA MET A 239 5.47 -5.61 -5.06
C MET A 239 6.74 -6.48 -5.12
N GLU A 240 7.34 -6.55 -6.29
CA GLU A 240 8.63 -7.20 -6.49
C GLU A 240 9.74 -6.17 -6.37
N VAL A 241 10.62 -6.34 -5.38
CA VAL A 241 11.74 -5.43 -5.11
C VAL A 241 13.01 -6.01 -5.70
N LYS A 242 13.66 -5.25 -6.59
CA LYS A 242 14.90 -5.65 -7.28
C LYS A 242 15.97 -4.58 -7.12
N ARG A 243 17.15 -4.99 -6.69
CA ARG A 243 18.35 -4.17 -6.80
C ARG A 243 18.86 -4.26 -8.24
N VAL A 244 19.00 -3.10 -8.89
CA VAL A 244 19.43 -3.01 -10.31
C VAL A 244 20.78 -2.35 -10.49
N GLY A 245 21.26 -1.63 -9.46
CA GLY A 245 22.52 -0.92 -9.52
C GLY A 245 23.06 -0.53 -8.13
N SER A 246 24.13 0.20 -8.12
CA SER A 246 24.76 0.76 -6.92
C SER A 246 24.94 2.27 -7.10
N VAL A 247 24.59 3.01 -6.06
CA VAL A 247 24.87 4.45 -5.98
C VAL A 247 26.28 4.65 -5.47
N LYS A 248 27.10 5.38 -6.22
CA LYS A 248 28.49 5.65 -5.89
C LYS A 248 28.71 7.13 -5.59
N GLN A 249 29.62 7.39 -4.65
CA GLN A 249 30.17 8.72 -4.37
C GLN A 249 31.70 8.61 -4.44
N GLY A 250 32.29 9.05 -5.56
CA GLY A 250 33.67 8.72 -5.91
C GLY A 250 33.80 7.20 -6.14
N ASP A 251 34.71 6.56 -5.42
CA ASP A 251 34.93 5.11 -5.49
C ASP A 251 34.06 4.32 -4.49
N ASP A 252 33.43 5.00 -3.53
CA ASP A 252 32.65 4.37 -2.48
C ASP A 252 31.23 4.06 -2.93
N VAL A 253 30.72 2.88 -2.58
CA VAL A 253 29.33 2.50 -2.76
C VAL A 253 28.52 2.96 -1.56
N VAL A 254 27.68 3.98 -1.75
CA VAL A 254 26.91 4.63 -0.67
C VAL A 254 25.44 4.24 -0.64
N GLY A 255 25.00 3.45 -1.61
CA GLY A 255 23.60 3.02 -1.70
C GLY A 255 23.35 2.03 -2.83
N SER A 256 22.09 1.69 -2.99
CA SER A 256 21.61 0.79 -4.04
C SER A 256 20.51 1.47 -4.86
N GLU A 257 20.57 1.30 -6.17
CA GLU A 257 19.46 1.62 -7.07
C GLU A 257 18.47 0.46 -7.06
N VAL A 258 17.20 0.75 -6.77
CA VAL A 258 16.14 -0.24 -6.60
C VAL A 258 15.00 0.03 -7.57
N VAL A 259 14.46 -1.04 -8.14
CA VAL A 259 13.21 -1.04 -8.92
C VAL A 259 12.18 -1.86 -8.16
N VAL A 260 11.03 -1.27 -7.93
CA VAL A 260 9.85 -1.95 -7.40
C VAL A 260 8.82 -2.09 -8.50
N LYS A 261 8.49 -3.35 -8.84
CA LYS A 261 7.45 -3.66 -9.82
C LYS A 261 6.18 -4.08 -9.12
N VAL A 262 5.09 -3.38 -9.40
CA VAL A 262 3.75 -3.72 -8.90
C VAL A 262 3.18 -4.86 -9.74
N THR A 263 3.46 -6.11 -9.34
CA THR A 263 3.09 -7.31 -10.12
C THR A 263 1.62 -7.72 -9.99
N LYS A 264 0.93 -7.20 -8.97
CA LYS A 264 -0.51 -7.33 -8.77
C LYS A 264 -1.03 -6.10 -8.06
N ASN A 265 -2.16 -5.59 -8.53
CA ASN A 265 -2.88 -4.50 -7.90
C ASN A 265 -4.38 -4.68 -8.16
N LYS A 266 -5.21 -4.68 -7.11
CA LYS A 266 -6.67 -4.78 -7.21
C LYS A 266 -7.37 -3.44 -6.97
N VAL A 267 -6.62 -2.39 -6.67
CA VAL A 267 -7.15 -1.04 -6.37
C VAL A 267 -6.78 0.01 -7.42
N ALA A 268 -5.86 -0.32 -8.32
CA ALA A 268 -5.45 0.49 -9.46
C ALA A 268 -4.85 -0.41 -10.57
N PRO A 269 -4.56 0.11 -11.78
CA PRO A 269 -3.92 -0.66 -12.84
C PRO A 269 -2.56 -1.22 -12.40
N PRO A 270 -2.32 -2.55 -12.54
CA PRO A 270 -1.06 -3.20 -12.17
C PRO A 270 0.06 -2.94 -13.18
N PHE A 271 1.24 -3.55 -12.92
CA PHE A 271 2.44 -3.61 -13.75
C PHE A 271 3.22 -2.30 -13.91
N LYS A 272 2.87 -1.27 -13.14
CA LYS A 272 3.69 -0.08 -13.03
C LYS A 272 4.98 -0.37 -12.26
N GLU A 273 6.02 0.40 -12.55
CA GLU A 273 7.33 0.30 -11.90
C GLU A 273 7.70 1.64 -11.27
N ALA A 274 8.32 1.57 -10.10
CA ALA A 274 8.93 2.71 -9.43
C ALA A 274 10.43 2.48 -9.30
N ARG A 275 11.23 3.53 -9.52
CA ARG A 275 12.69 3.52 -9.34
C ARG A 275 13.07 4.56 -8.31
N PHE A 276 13.92 4.16 -7.38
CA PHE A 276 14.47 5.05 -6.36
C PHE A 276 15.78 4.50 -5.81
N ASN A 277 16.50 5.36 -5.10
CA ASN A 277 17.74 4.99 -4.43
C ASN A 277 17.48 4.69 -2.96
N ILE A 278 18.03 3.60 -2.46
CA ILE A 278 18.16 3.30 -1.03
C ILE A 278 19.59 3.62 -0.62
N MET A 279 19.76 4.65 0.18
CA MET A 279 21.05 5.07 0.71
C MET A 279 21.36 4.28 2.00
N TYR A 280 22.59 3.84 2.14
CA TYR A 280 23.00 3.09 3.34
C TYR A 280 22.92 4.00 4.57
N GLY A 281 22.30 3.49 5.64
CA GLY A 281 22.11 4.21 6.89
C GLY A 281 20.97 5.24 6.92
N THR A 282 20.40 5.66 5.76
CA THR A 282 19.33 6.68 5.71
C THR A 282 18.09 6.27 4.91
N GLY A 283 18.15 5.13 4.20
CA GLY A 283 17.00 4.57 3.48
C GLY A 283 16.67 5.26 2.15
N ILE A 284 15.38 5.34 1.82
CA ILE A 284 14.90 5.88 0.55
C ILE A 284 15.23 7.38 0.45
N SER A 285 15.89 7.78 -0.65
CA SER A 285 16.24 9.17 -0.93
C SER A 285 15.03 9.95 -1.44
N LYS A 286 14.18 10.45 -0.52
CA LYS A 286 13.02 11.29 -0.88
C LYS A 286 13.41 12.53 -1.65
N ILE A 287 14.49 13.20 -1.23
CA ILE A 287 15.00 14.41 -1.90
C ILE A 287 15.39 14.09 -3.34
N GLY A 288 16.03 12.94 -3.57
CA GLY A 288 16.39 12.48 -4.90
C GLY A 288 15.16 12.22 -5.79
N GLU A 289 14.09 11.63 -5.24
CA GLU A 289 12.84 11.42 -5.99
C GLU A 289 12.13 12.72 -6.35
N ILE A 290 12.05 13.67 -5.41
CA ILE A 290 11.48 15.00 -5.67
C ILE A 290 12.29 15.74 -6.75
N LEU A 291 13.61 15.68 -6.67
CA LEU A 291 14.49 16.30 -7.67
C LEU A 291 14.29 15.70 -9.07
N ASP A 292 14.20 14.37 -9.16
CA ASP A 292 13.93 13.68 -10.43
C ASP A 292 12.54 14.02 -10.98
N ALA A 293 11.53 14.03 -10.13
CA ALA A 293 10.17 14.43 -10.50
C ALA A 293 10.13 15.89 -10.96
N ALA A 294 10.80 16.80 -10.25
CA ALA A 294 10.90 18.21 -10.62
C ALA A 294 11.53 18.41 -12.01
N ILE A 295 12.59 17.66 -12.32
CA ILE A 295 13.22 17.69 -13.63
C ILE A 295 12.30 17.15 -14.72
N HIS A 296 11.63 16.03 -14.43
CA HIS A 296 10.71 15.41 -15.39
C HIS A 296 9.51 16.31 -15.71
N LEU A 297 9.02 17.04 -14.73
CA LEU A 297 7.89 17.98 -14.86
C LEU A 297 8.32 19.34 -15.43
N GLY A 298 9.62 19.60 -15.63
CA GLY A 298 10.13 20.87 -16.07
C GLY A 298 10.11 21.99 -15.00
N ILE A 299 9.86 21.64 -13.74
CA ILE A 299 9.89 22.54 -12.58
C ILE A 299 11.34 22.90 -12.22
N ALA A 300 12.23 21.91 -12.29
CA ALA A 300 13.67 22.11 -12.19
C ALA A 300 14.35 21.76 -13.52
N SER A 301 15.51 22.33 -13.78
CA SER A 301 16.28 22.08 -15.00
C SER A 301 17.63 21.43 -14.67
N LYS A 302 18.09 20.58 -15.61
CA LYS A 302 19.40 19.96 -15.55
C LYS A 302 20.16 20.24 -16.86
N ALA A 303 21.30 20.94 -16.76
CA ALA A 303 22.20 21.22 -17.88
C ALA A 303 23.57 20.58 -17.59
N GLY A 304 23.83 19.44 -18.22
CA GLY A 304 25.02 18.62 -17.91
C GLY A 304 25.02 18.17 -16.45
N ALA A 305 26.02 18.61 -15.67
CA ALA A 305 26.09 18.31 -14.24
C ALA A 305 25.41 19.37 -13.35
N TRP A 306 24.93 20.47 -13.89
CA TRP A 306 24.32 21.58 -13.15
C TRP A 306 22.81 21.43 -13.03
N PHE A 307 22.31 21.79 -11.86
CA PHE A 307 20.88 21.77 -11.54
C PHE A 307 20.43 23.18 -11.13
N SER A 308 19.23 23.58 -11.56
CA SER A 308 18.59 24.84 -11.17
C SER A 308 17.08 24.67 -10.99
N TYR A 309 16.50 25.54 -10.13
CA TYR A 309 15.08 25.62 -9.83
C TYR A 309 14.65 27.09 -9.89
N GLY A 310 13.81 27.44 -10.85
CA GLY A 310 13.57 28.83 -11.20
C GLY A 310 14.90 29.53 -11.58
N ASP A 311 15.15 30.68 -10.95
CA ASP A 311 16.40 31.44 -11.13
C ASP A 311 17.53 31.01 -10.18
N GLU A 312 17.25 30.07 -9.25
CA GLU A 312 18.22 29.63 -8.24
C GLU A 312 19.06 28.46 -8.77
N ARG A 313 20.40 28.57 -8.67
CA ARG A 313 21.31 27.45 -8.94
C ARG A 313 21.39 26.54 -7.73
N LEU A 314 20.95 25.29 -7.88
CA LEU A 314 21.00 24.27 -6.84
C LEU A 314 22.40 23.68 -6.64
N GLY A 315 23.25 23.68 -7.68
CA GLY A 315 24.63 23.21 -7.60
C GLY A 315 25.04 22.25 -8.72
N GLN A 316 26.28 21.71 -8.58
CA GLN A 316 26.87 20.78 -9.53
C GLN A 316 26.94 19.38 -8.92
N GLY A 317 26.43 18.40 -9.65
CA GLY A 317 26.40 16.99 -9.26
C GLY A 317 25.26 16.65 -8.31
N ARG A 318 24.58 15.52 -8.59
CA ARG A 318 23.35 15.08 -7.89
C ARG A 318 23.53 15.02 -6.36
N VAL A 319 24.59 14.37 -5.89
CA VAL A 319 24.84 14.19 -4.45
C VAL A 319 25.00 15.52 -3.73
N ASN A 320 25.64 16.50 -4.35
CA ASN A 320 25.83 17.83 -3.77
C ASN A 320 24.49 18.59 -3.70
N VAL A 321 23.66 18.45 -4.74
CA VAL A 321 22.33 19.07 -4.77
C VAL A 321 21.40 18.46 -3.72
N GLU A 322 21.36 17.12 -3.61
CA GLU A 322 20.58 16.43 -2.56
C GLU A 322 21.03 16.86 -1.15
N ARG A 323 22.35 17.01 -0.92
CA ARG A 323 22.88 17.50 0.35
C ARG A 323 22.45 18.95 0.61
N MET A 324 22.59 19.84 -0.37
CA MET A 324 22.18 21.23 -0.25
C MET A 324 20.69 21.36 0.04
N LEU A 325 19.82 20.60 -0.67
CA LEU A 325 18.38 20.57 -0.41
C LEU A 325 18.05 20.01 0.98
N LYS A 326 18.85 19.07 1.49
CA LYS A 326 18.70 18.55 2.86
C LYS A 326 19.02 19.62 3.92
N GLU A 327 20.04 20.45 3.65
CA GLU A 327 20.44 21.55 4.54
C GLU A 327 19.50 22.76 4.43
N ASN A 328 18.95 23.02 3.26
CA ASN A 328 17.98 24.12 2.99
C ASN A 328 16.55 23.57 2.92
N THR A 329 15.96 23.39 4.10
CA THR A 329 14.61 22.83 4.23
C THR A 329 13.51 23.73 3.65
N GLU A 330 13.71 25.05 3.59
CA GLU A 330 12.77 25.99 3.00
C GLU A 330 12.71 25.82 1.47
N LEU A 331 13.87 25.78 0.83
CA LEU A 331 13.99 25.56 -0.61
C LEU A 331 13.45 24.19 -1.01
N TYR A 332 13.79 23.15 -0.23
CA TYR A 332 13.26 21.80 -0.43
C TYR A 332 11.73 21.78 -0.32
N GLY A 333 11.16 22.42 0.71
CA GLY A 333 9.70 22.50 0.90
C GLY A 333 8.96 23.20 -0.24
N ARG A 334 9.55 24.25 -0.83
CA ARG A 334 9.01 24.90 -2.04
C ARG A 334 9.02 23.96 -3.22
N LEU A 335 10.17 23.32 -3.49
CA LEU A 335 10.32 22.37 -4.60
C LEU A 335 9.37 21.18 -4.45
N GLU A 336 9.27 20.60 -3.25
CA GLU A 336 8.37 19.48 -2.95
C GLU A 336 6.90 19.87 -3.17
N LYS A 337 6.50 21.05 -2.70
CA LYS A 337 5.15 21.56 -2.89
C LYS A 337 4.79 21.69 -4.36
N ASP A 338 5.64 22.34 -5.15
CA ASP A 338 5.41 22.55 -6.59
C ASP A 338 5.31 21.21 -7.34
N VAL A 339 6.17 20.23 -6.99
CA VAL A 339 6.12 18.89 -7.55
C VAL A 339 4.81 18.17 -7.19
N LEU A 340 4.41 18.22 -5.92
CA LEU A 340 3.19 17.57 -5.46
C LEU A 340 1.93 18.19 -6.07
N GLU A 341 1.90 19.51 -6.23
CA GLU A 341 0.80 20.22 -6.91
C GLU A 341 0.71 19.85 -8.38
N ALA A 342 1.85 19.71 -9.07
CA ALA A 342 1.88 19.33 -10.49
C ALA A 342 1.49 17.85 -10.72
N ILE A 343 1.76 16.97 -9.75
CA ILE A 343 1.43 15.54 -9.82
C ILE A 343 -0.03 15.26 -9.42
N ARG A 344 -0.63 16.11 -8.58
CA ARG A 344 -2.06 15.95 -8.25
C ARG A 344 -2.84 15.88 -9.55
N PRO A 345 -3.65 14.82 -9.79
CA PRO A 345 -4.57 14.85 -10.90
C PRO A 345 -5.36 16.15 -10.76
N LYS A 346 -5.44 16.94 -11.83
CA LYS A 346 -6.43 18.02 -11.89
C LYS A 346 -7.77 17.33 -11.64
N GLN A 347 -8.27 17.41 -10.41
CA GLN A 347 -9.67 17.11 -10.16
C GLN A 347 -10.39 18.10 -11.05
N GLU A 348 -10.90 17.59 -12.15
CA GLU A 348 -11.74 18.35 -13.04
C GLU A 348 -12.78 19.02 -12.18
N ASN A 349 -13.01 20.30 -12.46
CA ASN A 349 -14.03 21.15 -11.86
C ASN A 349 -15.44 20.63 -12.18
N GLU A 350 -15.74 19.36 -11.89
CA GLU A 350 -17.11 18.80 -11.99
C GLU A 350 -18.03 19.40 -10.91
N GLU A 351 -17.48 19.93 -9.81
CA GLU A 351 -18.29 20.63 -8.82
C GLU A 351 -18.71 22.03 -9.28
N GLN A 352 -17.92 22.73 -10.10
CA GLN A 352 -18.30 24.05 -10.61
C GLN A 352 -19.25 23.99 -11.81
N VAL A 353 -19.24 22.91 -12.58
CA VAL A 353 -20.19 22.76 -13.72
C VAL A 353 -21.59 22.40 -13.20
N ASN A 354 -21.70 21.57 -12.15
CA ASN A 354 -23.00 21.22 -11.56
C ASN A 354 -23.65 22.38 -10.81
N ASP A 355 -22.87 23.31 -10.25
CA ASP A 355 -23.44 24.51 -9.61
C ASP A 355 -23.93 25.56 -10.63
N VAL A 356 -23.31 25.62 -11.80
CA VAL A 356 -23.76 26.52 -12.89
C VAL A 356 -25.02 25.97 -13.59
N GLU A 357 -25.08 24.65 -13.87
CA GLU A 357 -26.28 24.05 -14.47
C GLU A 357 -27.49 24.04 -13.52
N ASN A 358 -27.27 23.90 -12.19
CA ASN A 358 -28.34 24.02 -11.20
C ASN A 358 -28.81 25.46 -10.98
N SER A 359 -27.95 26.47 -11.18
CA SER A 359 -28.35 27.88 -11.09
C SER A 359 -29.14 28.31 -12.35
N GLU A 360 -28.75 27.87 -13.53
CA GLU A 360 -29.48 28.18 -14.77
C GLU A 360 -30.84 27.52 -14.86
N ASN A 361 -31.01 26.28 -14.37
CA ASN A 361 -32.29 25.58 -14.33
C ASN A 361 -33.27 26.20 -13.30
N ASN A 362 -32.76 26.74 -12.17
CA ASN A 362 -33.61 27.44 -11.20
C ASN A 362 -34.08 28.84 -11.67
N GLU A 363 -33.31 29.51 -12.55
CA GLU A 363 -33.75 30.80 -13.15
C GLU A 363 -34.73 30.58 -14.28
N ALA A 364 -34.68 29.45 -15.03
CA ALA A 364 -35.62 29.12 -16.06
C ALA A 364 -37.02 28.76 -15.50
N GLU A 365 -37.07 28.00 -14.39
CA GLU A 365 -38.38 27.67 -13.75
C GLU A 365 -39.07 28.87 -13.07
N ASN A 366 -38.30 29.87 -12.64
CA ASN A 366 -38.91 31.08 -12.04
C ASN A 366 -39.47 32.10 -13.08
N ASN A 367 -39.05 31.98 -14.35
CA ASN A 367 -39.54 32.88 -15.42
C ASN A 367 -40.75 32.31 -16.16
N GLU A 368 -41.15 31.04 -16.00
CA GLU A 368 -42.37 30.52 -16.55
C GLU A 368 -43.60 30.63 -15.63
N ASN A 369 -43.42 31.14 -14.39
CA ASN A 369 -44.50 31.33 -13.42
C ASN A 369 -44.84 32.83 -13.10
N GLN A 370 -44.52 33.75 -14.01
CA GLN A 370 -45.01 35.13 -13.98
C GLN A 370 -45.91 35.43 -15.21
#